data_9d9b29a9ebd644da4ff3f754f8269e46
#
_entry.id   9d9b29a9ebd644da4ff3f754f8269e46
#
_cell.length_a   1.000
_cell.length_b   1.000
_cell.length_c   1.000
_cell.angle_alpha   90.00
_cell.angle_beta   90.00
_cell.angle_gamma   90.00
#
_symmetry.space_group_name_H-M   'P 1'
#
loop_
_entity.id
_entity.type
_entity.pdbx_description
1 polymer ?
#
loop_
_entity_poly.entity_id
_entity_poly.type
_entity_poly.pdbx_seq_one_letter_code
_entity_poly.pdbx_strand_id
1 'polypeptide(L)'
;MKNFKTVLIITLVLDVLQGVPLVLAKMGGEMKAQMISDFNIQGLATSAPALEVLDIMLYIFSFIILGSIISILYALRLKTLEGLKAATFILFIIHLFWTLPDFVTLLSGGAAHPPLIIMLLTLIPVIGLYYVSQNGVLKSN
;
A
#
# COMPACT_ATOMS: atom_id res chain seq x y z
N MET A 1 19.82 -4.76 -6.22
CA MET A 1 19.18 -3.44 -5.92
C MET A 1 19.69 -2.89 -4.57
N LYS A 2 20.90 -2.28 -4.51
CA LYS A 2 21.40 -1.69 -3.24
C LYS A 2 21.10 -0.17 -3.14
N ASN A 3 20.32 0.38 -4.09
CA ASN A 3 20.09 1.82 -4.20
C ASN A 3 18.74 2.20 -3.55
N PHE A 4 18.79 2.93 -2.46
CA PHE A 4 17.62 3.47 -1.76
C PHE A 4 16.69 4.26 -2.69
N LYS A 5 17.25 5.16 -3.52
CA LYS A 5 16.46 6.01 -4.41
C LYS A 5 15.59 5.19 -5.38
N THR A 6 16.15 4.12 -5.96
CA THR A 6 15.41 3.27 -6.89
C THR A 6 14.24 2.57 -6.18
N VAL A 7 14.50 1.99 -4.99
CA VAL A 7 13.44 1.30 -4.23
C VAL A 7 12.35 2.28 -3.79
N LEU A 8 12.73 3.43 -3.24
CA LEU A 8 11.78 4.46 -2.82
C LEU A 8 10.92 4.99 -3.99
N ILE A 9 11.50 5.17 -5.19
CA ILE A 9 10.74 5.59 -6.37
C ILE A 9 9.77 4.50 -6.82
N ILE A 10 10.21 3.24 -6.85
CA ILE A 10 9.31 2.12 -7.21
C ILE A 10 8.15 2.04 -6.22
N THR A 11 8.45 2.12 -4.92
CA THR A 11 7.43 2.13 -3.87
C THR A 11 6.45 3.30 -4.05
N LEU A 12 6.98 4.51 -4.29
CA LEU A 12 6.16 5.71 -4.53
C LEU A 12 5.18 5.52 -5.70
N VAL A 13 5.69 4.98 -6.82
CA VAL A 13 4.84 4.73 -8.00
C VAL A 13 3.74 3.72 -7.67
N LEU A 14 4.07 2.65 -6.97
CA LEU A 14 3.08 1.63 -6.58
C LEU A 14 2.05 2.19 -5.59
N ASP A 15 2.46 3.00 -4.62
CA ASP A 15 1.54 3.66 -3.68
C ASP A 15 0.59 4.62 -4.39
N VAL A 16 1.09 5.39 -5.37
CA VAL A 16 0.24 6.27 -6.18
C VAL A 16 -0.76 5.44 -7.01
N LEU A 17 -0.31 4.36 -7.65
CA LEU A 17 -1.17 3.48 -8.44
C LEU A 17 -2.26 2.80 -7.59
N GLN A 18 -1.97 2.47 -6.32
CA GLN A 18 -2.95 1.91 -5.39
C GLN A 18 -3.86 2.99 -4.80
N GLY A 19 -3.31 4.16 -4.50
CA GLY A 19 -4.05 5.27 -3.88
C GLY A 19 -5.10 5.88 -4.80
N VAL A 20 -4.82 6.00 -6.09
CA VAL A 20 -5.75 6.59 -7.06
C VAL A 20 -7.10 5.85 -7.09
N PRO A 21 -7.17 4.51 -7.25
CA PRO A 21 -8.44 3.78 -7.20
C PRO A 21 -9.20 3.94 -5.89
N LEU A 22 -8.50 3.99 -4.74
CA LEU A 22 -9.15 4.19 -3.44
C LEU A 22 -9.81 5.56 -3.33
N VAL A 23 -9.11 6.62 -3.76
CA VAL A 23 -9.65 7.98 -3.77
C VAL A 23 -10.84 8.09 -4.72
N LEU A 24 -10.75 7.50 -5.91
CA LEU A 24 -11.85 7.49 -6.89
C LEU A 24 -13.05 6.70 -6.36
N ALA A 25 -12.85 5.54 -5.73
CA ALA A 25 -13.91 4.77 -5.12
C ALA A 25 -14.59 5.54 -3.98
N LYS A 26 -13.83 6.33 -3.21
CA LYS A 26 -14.39 7.22 -2.19
C LYS A 26 -15.29 8.31 -2.79
N MET A 27 -15.00 8.80 -3.99
CA MET A 27 -15.83 9.76 -4.70
C MET A 27 -17.14 9.13 -5.23
N GLY A 28 -17.26 7.80 -5.19
CA GLY A 28 -18.43 7.06 -5.67
C GLY A 28 -18.35 6.65 -7.14
N GLY A 29 -19.49 6.44 -7.77
CA GLY A 29 -19.57 6.09 -9.19
C GLY A 29 -19.11 4.65 -9.52
N GLU A 30 -18.68 4.45 -10.77
CA GLU A 30 -18.32 3.13 -11.30
C GLU A 30 -17.16 2.48 -10.53
N MET A 31 -16.15 3.25 -10.11
CA MET A 31 -15.01 2.72 -9.36
C MET A 31 -15.43 2.11 -8.01
N LYS A 32 -16.36 2.76 -7.30
CA LYS A 32 -16.90 2.19 -6.05
C LYS A 32 -17.72 0.94 -6.32
N ALA A 33 -18.56 0.94 -7.36
CA ALA A 33 -19.35 -0.20 -7.75
C ALA A 33 -18.46 -1.40 -8.15
N GLN A 34 -17.39 -1.15 -8.90
CA GLN A 34 -16.41 -2.17 -9.26
C GLN A 34 -15.71 -2.75 -8.01
N MET A 35 -15.27 -1.91 -7.10
CA MET A 35 -14.62 -2.36 -5.86
C MET A 35 -15.56 -3.21 -5.00
N ILE A 36 -16.83 -2.83 -4.87
CA ILE A 36 -17.85 -3.63 -4.16
C ILE A 36 -18.03 -5.00 -4.83
N SER A 37 -18.06 -5.02 -6.15
CA SER A 37 -18.14 -6.28 -6.94
C SER A 37 -16.92 -7.17 -6.71
N ASP A 38 -15.72 -6.58 -6.72
CA ASP A 38 -14.45 -7.29 -6.57
C ASP A 38 -14.30 -7.94 -5.18
N PHE A 39 -14.87 -7.35 -4.14
CA PHE A 39 -14.88 -7.95 -2.80
C PHE A 39 -15.75 -9.21 -2.74
N ASN A 40 -16.72 -9.39 -3.65
CA ASN A 40 -17.61 -10.56 -3.71
C ASN A 40 -18.28 -10.92 -2.36
N ILE A 41 -18.61 -9.91 -1.56
CA ILE A 41 -19.29 -10.08 -0.27
C ILE A 41 -20.80 -10.00 -0.50
N GLN A 42 -21.50 -11.10 -0.20
CA GLN A 42 -22.96 -11.17 -0.36
C GLN A 42 -23.67 -10.09 0.46
N GLY A 43 -24.55 -9.30 -0.19
CA GLY A 43 -25.33 -8.26 0.45
C GLY A 43 -24.59 -6.94 0.70
N LEU A 44 -23.29 -6.84 0.41
CA LEU A 44 -22.53 -5.59 0.61
C LEU A 44 -23.16 -4.42 -0.16
N ALA A 45 -23.51 -4.64 -1.43
CA ALA A 45 -24.07 -3.60 -2.31
C ALA A 45 -25.46 -3.07 -1.84
N THR A 46 -26.20 -3.85 -1.05
CA THR A 46 -27.58 -3.53 -0.64
C THR A 46 -27.71 -3.16 0.83
N SER A 47 -26.67 -3.33 1.63
CA SER A 47 -26.65 -3.03 3.06
C SER A 47 -26.13 -1.62 3.32
N ALA A 48 -27.00 -0.69 3.65
CA ALA A 48 -26.64 0.69 3.97
C ALA A 48 -25.59 0.78 5.11
N PRO A 49 -25.70 0.05 6.23
CA PRO A 49 -24.65 0.05 7.26
C PRO A 49 -23.30 -0.49 6.78
N ALA A 50 -23.29 -1.53 5.93
CA ALA A 50 -22.05 -2.07 5.39
C ALA A 50 -21.37 -1.09 4.43
N LEU A 51 -22.14 -0.36 3.61
CA LEU A 51 -21.61 0.68 2.74
C LEU A 51 -21.06 1.88 3.54
N GLU A 52 -21.66 2.24 4.65
CA GLU A 52 -21.13 3.29 5.53
C GLU A 52 -19.78 2.88 6.13
N VAL A 53 -19.67 1.64 6.62
CA VAL A 53 -18.38 1.09 7.10
C VAL A 53 -17.33 1.08 6.00
N LEU A 54 -17.70 0.65 4.78
CA LEU A 54 -16.80 0.69 3.63
C LEU A 54 -16.30 2.11 3.34
N ASP A 55 -17.18 3.12 3.41
CA ASP A 55 -16.81 4.51 3.20
C ASP A 55 -15.81 5.02 4.24
N ILE A 56 -16.00 4.65 5.51
CA ILE A 56 -15.05 4.96 6.58
C ILE A 56 -13.70 4.29 6.32
N MET A 57 -13.70 3.02 5.93
CA MET A 57 -12.46 2.30 5.59
C MET A 57 -11.73 2.93 4.40
N LEU A 58 -12.44 3.32 3.35
CA LEU A 58 -11.85 4.01 2.21
C LEU A 58 -11.20 5.35 2.61
N TYR A 59 -11.79 6.09 3.57
CA TYR A 59 -11.16 7.28 4.13
C TYR A 59 -9.86 6.94 4.84
N ILE A 60 -9.91 6.00 5.77
CA ILE A 60 -8.73 5.60 6.56
C ILE A 60 -7.60 5.16 5.63
N PHE A 61 -7.89 4.30 4.66
CA PHE A 61 -6.91 3.79 3.71
C PHE A 61 -6.33 4.89 2.82
N SER A 62 -7.17 5.82 2.34
CA SER A 62 -6.69 6.96 1.55
C SER A 62 -5.70 7.82 2.34
N PHE A 63 -5.95 8.09 3.62
CA PHE A 63 -5.04 8.85 4.47
C PHE A 63 -3.75 8.10 4.80
N ILE A 64 -3.82 6.77 5.01
CA ILE A 64 -2.63 5.95 5.24
C ILE A 64 -1.72 5.98 4.01
N ILE A 65 -2.27 5.79 2.81
CA ILE A 65 -1.49 5.86 1.57
C ILE A 65 -0.91 7.25 1.35
N LEU A 66 -1.68 8.30 1.58
CA LEU A 66 -1.17 9.68 1.51
C LEU A 66 -0.01 9.90 2.49
N GLY A 67 -0.14 9.41 3.72
CA GLY A 67 0.93 9.45 4.72
C GLY A 67 2.18 8.68 4.27
N SER A 68 2.01 7.50 3.66
CA SER A 68 3.11 6.73 3.05
C SER A 68 3.80 7.52 1.95
N ILE A 69 3.05 8.09 1.00
CA ILE A 69 3.58 8.91 -0.10
C ILE A 69 4.41 10.08 0.44
N ILE A 70 3.88 10.83 1.41
CA ILE A 70 4.59 11.95 2.04
C ILE A 70 5.89 11.46 2.72
N SER A 71 5.83 10.34 3.42
CA SER A 71 6.97 9.74 4.10
C SER A 71 8.06 9.30 3.11
N ILE A 72 7.69 8.73 1.97
CA ILE A 72 8.62 8.36 0.90
C ILE A 72 9.26 9.61 0.28
N LEU A 73 8.48 10.65 -0.01
CA LEU A 73 9.00 11.92 -0.52
C LEU A 73 9.99 12.58 0.45
N TYR A 74 9.73 12.47 1.76
CA TYR A 74 10.68 12.91 2.78
C TYR A 74 11.94 12.05 2.80
N ALA A 75 11.78 10.71 2.77
CA ALA A 75 12.92 9.78 2.75
C ALA A 75 13.85 9.99 1.55
N LEU A 76 13.31 10.37 0.38
CA LEU A 76 14.10 10.70 -0.81
C LEU A 76 15.02 11.92 -0.63
N ARG A 77 14.76 12.78 0.37
CA ARG A 77 15.58 13.97 0.70
C ARG A 77 16.68 13.66 1.70
N LEU A 78 16.64 12.52 2.37
CA LEU A 78 17.66 12.13 3.35
C LEU A 78 19.00 11.86 2.66
N LYS A 79 20.07 12.33 3.29
CA LYS A 79 21.45 12.23 2.76
C LYS A 79 22.34 11.30 3.58
N THR A 80 21.91 10.90 4.78
CA THR A 80 22.69 10.04 5.66
C THR A 80 22.29 8.57 5.47
N LEU A 81 23.26 7.68 5.54
CA LEU A 81 23.02 6.23 5.42
C LEU A 81 22.07 5.72 6.53
N GLU A 82 22.30 6.15 7.75
CA GLU A 82 21.51 5.76 8.91
C GLU A 82 20.06 6.26 8.79
N GLY A 83 19.87 7.52 8.39
CA GLY A 83 18.53 8.07 8.17
C GLY A 83 17.77 7.33 7.07
N LEU A 84 18.44 6.98 5.97
CA LEU A 84 17.82 6.20 4.89
C LEU A 84 17.47 4.77 5.33
N LYS A 85 18.36 4.10 6.08
CA LYS A 85 18.08 2.77 6.64
C LYS A 85 16.89 2.81 7.60
N ALA A 86 16.87 3.76 8.53
CA ALA A 86 15.77 3.92 9.47
C ALA A 86 14.43 4.22 8.76
N ALA A 87 14.42 5.17 7.83
CA ALA A 87 13.23 5.54 7.08
C ALA A 87 12.69 4.37 6.24
N THR A 88 13.57 3.65 5.53
CA THR A 88 13.14 2.50 4.72
C THR A 88 12.71 1.31 5.57
N PHE A 89 13.25 1.13 6.77
CA PHE A 89 12.77 0.12 7.70
C PHE A 89 11.36 0.45 8.24
N ILE A 90 11.11 1.71 8.61
CA ILE A 90 9.77 2.15 9.03
C ILE A 90 8.76 1.98 7.89
N LEU A 91 9.11 2.40 6.67
CA LEU A 91 8.27 2.20 5.50
C LEU A 91 8.02 0.71 5.22
N PHE A 92 9.04 -0.15 5.38
CA PHE A 92 8.86 -1.60 5.28
C PHE A 92 7.79 -2.11 6.26
N ILE A 93 7.83 -1.70 7.53
CA ILE A 93 6.84 -2.11 8.53
C ILE A 93 5.44 -1.65 8.11
N ILE A 94 5.28 -0.41 7.66
CA ILE A 94 3.99 0.11 7.20
C ILE A 94 3.45 -0.74 6.05
N HIS A 95 4.26 -1.02 5.03
CA HIS A 95 3.84 -1.81 3.87
C HIS A 95 3.60 -3.29 4.22
N LEU A 96 4.37 -3.85 5.15
CA LEU A 96 4.14 -5.22 5.64
C LEU A 96 2.76 -5.34 6.28
N PHE A 97 2.43 -4.44 7.21
CA PHE A 97 1.12 -4.47 7.88
C PHE A 97 -0.03 -4.07 6.97
N TRP A 98 0.24 -3.30 5.92
CA TRP A 98 -0.74 -3.04 4.87
C TRP A 98 -1.04 -4.28 4.02
N THR A 99 -0.02 -5.05 3.68
CA THR A 99 -0.11 -6.20 2.77
C THR A 99 -0.57 -7.49 3.50
N LEU A 100 -0.19 -7.65 4.75
CA LEU A 100 -0.41 -8.87 5.52
C LEU A 100 -1.88 -9.30 5.62
N PRO A 101 -2.87 -8.42 5.88
CA PRO A 101 -4.28 -8.79 5.97
C PRO A 101 -4.82 -9.52 4.73
N ASP A 102 -4.43 -9.09 3.54
CA ASP A 102 -4.87 -9.70 2.29
C ASP A 102 -4.41 -11.15 2.19
N PHE A 103 -3.14 -11.42 2.54
CA PHE A 103 -2.59 -12.77 2.55
C PHE A 103 -3.21 -13.64 3.65
N VAL A 104 -3.47 -13.10 4.83
CA VAL A 104 -4.17 -13.81 5.90
C VAL A 104 -5.57 -14.19 5.44
N THR A 105 -6.30 -13.27 4.82
CA THR A 105 -7.65 -13.52 4.29
C THR A 105 -7.64 -14.61 3.22
N LEU A 106 -6.71 -14.53 2.26
CA LEU A 106 -6.56 -15.56 1.22
C LEU A 106 -6.26 -16.94 1.82
N LEU A 107 -5.31 -17.03 2.76
CA LEU A 107 -4.90 -18.30 3.37
C LEU A 107 -5.97 -18.89 4.28
N SER A 108 -6.84 -18.06 4.86
CA SER A 108 -7.99 -18.52 5.66
C SER A 108 -9.21 -18.88 4.82
N GLY A 109 -9.14 -18.80 3.48
CA GLY A 109 -10.25 -19.08 2.58
C GLY A 109 -11.32 -17.98 2.56
N GLY A 110 -11.01 -16.78 3.06
CA GLY A 110 -11.91 -15.64 2.98
C GLY A 110 -12.00 -15.09 1.55
N ALA A 111 -13.18 -14.58 1.16
CA ALA A 111 -13.41 -14.03 -0.17
C ALA A 111 -12.98 -12.55 -0.32
N ALA A 112 -12.86 -11.83 0.81
CA ALA A 112 -12.60 -10.40 0.81
C ALA A 112 -11.08 -10.09 0.70
N HIS A 113 -10.51 -10.38 -0.46
CA HIS A 113 -9.12 -10.01 -0.78
C HIS A 113 -9.02 -9.49 -2.22
N PRO A 114 -8.03 -8.63 -2.55
CA PRO A 114 -7.78 -8.20 -3.91
C PRO A 114 -7.40 -9.36 -4.84
N PRO A 115 -7.47 -9.18 -6.17
CA PRO A 115 -6.93 -10.14 -7.12
C PRO A 115 -5.47 -10.49 -6.82
N LEU A 116 -5.08 -11.75 -6.99
CA LEU A 116 -3.75 -12.26 -6.64
C LEU A 116 -2.61 -11.43 -7.25
N ILE A 117 -2.79 -10.93 -8.48
CA ILE A 117 -1.79 -10.10 -9.13
C ILE A 117 -1.53 -8.79 -8.36
N ILE A 118 -2.57 -8.18 -7.80
CA ILE A 118 -2.45 -6.97 -6.98
C ILE A 118 -1.71 -7.31 -5.68
N MET A 119 -2.06 -8.42 -5.03
CA MET A 119 -1.38 -8.88 -3.82
C MET A 119 0.12 -9.14 -4.06
N LEU A 120 0.48 -9.74 -5.21
CA LEU A 120 1.89 -9.96 -5.58
C LEU A 120 2.63 -8.63 -5.83
N LEU A 121 1.96 -7.64 -6.42
CA LEU A 121 2.54 -6.31 -6.63
C LEU A 121 2.83 -5.60 -5.30
N THR A 122 1.99 -5.79 -4.25
CA THR A 122 2.23 -5.21 -2.92
C THR A 122 3.45 -5.79 -2.21
N LEU A 123 3.91 -6.98 -2.57
CA LEU A 123 5.15 -7.56 -2.03
C LEU A 123 6.41 -6.85 -2.53
N ILE A 124 6.37 -6.18 -3.68
CA ILE A 124 7.54 -5.49 -4.24
C ILE A 124 8.07 -4.41 -3.29
N PRO A 125 7.23 -3.46 -2.78
CA PRO A 125 7.65 -2.53 -1.73
C PRO A 125 8.19 -3.23 -0.48
N VAL A 126 7.44 -4.23 0.03
CA VAL A 126 7.83 -4.96 1.26
C VAL A 126 9.24 -5.53 1.14
N ILE A 127 9.50 -6.32 0.09
CA ILE A 127 10.80 -6.97 -0.13
C ILE A 127 11.89 -5.92 -0.42
N GLY A 128 11.59 -4.94 -1.26
CA GLY A 128 12.53 -3.90 -1.66
C GLY A 128 12.97 -3.02 -0.49
N LEU A 129 12.03 -2.53 0.30
CA LEU A 129 12.28 -1.67 1.47
C LEU A 129 13.05 -2.43 2.55
N TYR A 130 12.65 -3.67 2.86
CA TYR A 130 13.40 -4.51 3.79
C TYR A 130 14.84 -4.70 3.32
N TYR A 131 15.03 -5.09 2.06
CA TYR A 131 16.37 -5.35 1.53
C TYR A 131 17.28 -4.13 1.62
N VAL A 132 16.81 -2.92 1.23
CA VAL A 132 17.66 -1.73 1.30
C VAL A 132 17.85 -1.21 2.72
N SER A 133 16.91 -1.43 3.63
CA SER A 133 17.09 -1.08 5.04
C SER A 133 18.27 -1.84 5.67
N GLN A 134 18.53 -3.07 5.23
CA GLN A 134 19.64 -3.89 5.72
C GLN A 134 20.93 -3.69 4.90
N ASN A 135 20.83 -3.72 3.57
CA ASN A 135 21.96 -3.85 2.65
C ASN A 135 22.19 -2.62 1.76
N GLY A 136 21.39 -1.57 1.94
CA GLY A 136 21.49 -0.36 1.13
C GLY A 136 22.81 0.39 1.35
N VAL A 137 23.31 1.01 0.28
CA VAL A 137 24.52 1.83 0.29
C VAL A 137 24.24 3.18 -0.34
N LEU A 138 24.91 4.23 0.13
CA LEU A 138 24.96 5.50 -0.57
C LEU A 138 25.81 5.32 -1.83
N LYS A 139 25.34 5.84 -2.97
CA LYS A 139 26.25 6.01 -4.10
C LYS A 139 27.26 7.08 -3.72
N SER A 140 28.56 6.74 -3.76
CA SER A 140 29.60 7.78 -3.81
C SER A 140 29.41 8.53 -5.13
N ASN A 141 29.22 9.83 -5.05
CA ASN A 141 29.31 10.71 -6.21
C ASN A 141 30.75 10.71 -6.72
#